data_33acb662509b2da55891024223abd0d2
#
_entry.id   33acb662509b2da55891024223abd0d2
#
_cell.length_a   1.000
_cell.length_b   1.000
_cell.length_c   1.000
_cell.angle_alpha   90.00
_cell.angle_beta   90.00
_cell.angle_gamma   90.00
#
_symmetry.space_group_name_H-M   'P 1'
#
loop_
_entity.id
_entity.type
_entity.pdbx_description
1 polymer ?
#
loop_
_entity_poly.entity_id
_entity_poly.type
_entity_poly.pdbx_seq_one_letter_code
_entity_poly.pdbx_strand_id
1 'polypeptide(L)'
;MKLSLSVRVAEKFSSKREANMALTELADVAVEEGFHALCMRASQVGIQSSAEDVTEAGRRLEARGLACSMVTGDFPIPENSEEGPQALRNIGPYLDLASTLGCNLLRICMKEEADIEWARRSADEAAERKIRLAHQCHTRSLFELVDRSLEVLHQVNRPNFGLIYEPANLELCGGDFGPETIARFAPHIFNVYLQNHRLNPQGASTLETWARGNVGFDQIPIWEAGGIDLEPV
;
A
#
# COMPACT_ATOMS: atom_id res chain seq x y z
N MET A 1 11.08 -9.15 12.54
CA MET A 1 10.20 -8.65 11.46
C MET A 1 8.86 -9.37 11.54
N LYS A 2 7.75 -8.71 11.24
CA LYS A 2 6.41 -9.34 11.18
C LYS A 2 5.99 -9.44 9.71
N LEU A 3 5.50 -10.60 9.31
CA LEU A 3 4.99 -10.83 7.95
C LEU A 3 3.50 -10.50 7.88
N SER A 4 3.10 -9.81 6.83
CA SER A 4 1.71 -9.48 6.55
C SER A 4 1.35 -9.91 5.12
N LEU A 5 0.21 -10.58 4.98
CA LEU A 5 -0.32 -10.93 3.66
C LEU A 5 -1.30 -9.85 3.20
N SER A 6 -1.14 -9.37 1.98
CA SER A 6 -2.14 -8.47 1.41
C SER A 6 -3.37 -9.25 0.94
N VAL A 7 -4.56 -8.81 1.32
CA VAL A 7 -5.80 -9.41 0.82
C VAL A 7 -5.97 -9.27 -0.70
N ARG A 8 -5.08 -8.49 -1.36
CA ARG A 8 -5.02 -8.39 -2.83
C ARG A 8 -4.87 -9.74 -3.51
N VAL A 9 -4.20 -10.71 -2.89
CA VAL A 9 -4.01 -12.06 -3.45
C VAL A 9 -5.34 -12.80 -3.66
N ALA A 10 -6.38 -12.38 -2.95
CA ALA A 10 -7.74 -12.91 -3.04
C ALA A 10 -8.71 -11.98 -3.78
N GLU A 11 -8.22 -10.89 -4.41
CA GLU A 11 -9.07 -10.00 -5.22
C GLU A 11 -9.36 -10.61 -6.59
N LYS A 12 -10.57 -10.32 -7.13
CA LYS A 12 -10.82 -10.57 -8.54
C LYS A 12 -9.88 -9.74 -9.41
N PHE A 13 -9.40 -10.34 -10.49
CA PHE A 13 -8.48 -9.67 -11.40
C PHE A 13 -9.07 -8.36 -11.97
N SER A 14 -10.36 -8.35 -12.26
CA SER A 14 -11.06 -7.22 -12.86
C SER A 14 -11.65 -6.21 -11.88
N SER A 15 -11.56 -6.47 -10.56
CA SER A 15 -12.19 -5.61 -9.55
C SER A 15 -11.35 -5.55 -8.27
N LYS A 16 -11.10 -4.34 -7.80
CA LYS A 16 -10.44 -4.11 -6.49
C LYS A 16 -11.44 -4.09 -5.32
N ARG A 17 -12.72 -4.23 -5.60
CA ARG A 17 -13.81 -4.25 -4.62
C ARG A 17 -14.42 -5.63 -4.41
N GLU A 18 -14.00 -6.59 -5.20
CA GLU A 18 -14.55 -7.94 -5.14
C GLU A 18 -13.45 -8.95 -4.83
N ALA A 19 -13.73 -9.83 -3.90
CA ALA A 19 -12.85 -10.92 -3.53
C ALA A 19 -13.26 -12.23 -4.23
N ASN A 20 -12.29 -13.07 -4.55
CA ASN A 20 -12.48 -14.45 -5.00
C ASN A 20 -12.53 -15.45 -3.84
N MET A 21 -12.05 -15.02 -2.66
CA MET A 21 -11.93 -15.84 -1.46
C MET A 21 -12.50 -15.08 -0.27
N ALA A 22 -13.23 -15.75 0.59
CA ALA A 22 -13.76 -15.13 1.79
C ALA A 22 -12.64 -14.76 2.77
N LEU A 23 -12.83 -13.69 3.56
CA LEU A 23 -11.84 -13.23 4.53
C LEU A 23 -11.43 -14.33 5.52
N THR A 24 -12.39 -15.14 5.96
CA THR A 24 -12.12 -16.24 6.90
C THR A 24 -11.18 -17.30 6.31
N GLU A 25 -11.42 -17.69 5.06
CA GLU A 25 -10.59 -18.66 4.35
C GLU A 25 -9.17 -18.09 4.11
N LEU A 26 -9.07 -16.83 3.66
CA LEU A 26 -7.78 -16.18 3.49
C LEU A 26 -7.01 -16.04 4.81
N ALA A 27 -7.71 -15.75 5.91
CA ALA A 27 -7.11 -15.63 7.22
C ALA A 27 -6.61 -16.99 7.75
N ASP A 28 -7.32 -18.08 7.46
CA ASP A 28 -6.87 -19.43 7.80
C ASP A 28 -5.59 -19.79 7.04
N VAL A 29 -5.53 -19.52 5.72
CA VAL A 29 -4.32 -19.67 4.91
C VAL A 29 -3.16 -18.82 5.46
N ALA A 30 -3.43 -17.55 5.82
CA ALA A 30 -2.39 -16.68 6.35
C ALA A 30 -1.78 -17.23 7.67
N VAL A 31 -2.60 -17.80 8.56
CA VAL A 31 -2.12 -18.43 9.80
C VAL A 31 -1.30 -19.68 9.49
N GLU A 32 -1.78 -20.54 8.59
CA GLU A 32 -1.11 -21.78 8.19
C GLU A 32 0.27 -21.51 7.59
N GLU A 33 0.39 -20.43 6.79
CA GLU A 33 1.63 -20.00 6.15
C GLU A 33 2.51 -19.08 7.04
N GLY A 34 2.15 -18.92 8.32
CA GLY A 34 2.97 -18.21 9.30
C GLY A 34 2.94 -16.68 9.21
N PHE A 35 1.93 -16.11 8.57
CA PHE A 35 1.73 -14.66 8.60
C PHE A 35 1.19 -14.20 9.95
N HIS A 36 1.50 -12.96 10.32
CA HIS A 36 1.11 -12.36 11.60
C HIS A 36 -0.02 -11.33 11.44
N ALA A 37 -0.27 -10.92 10.21
CA ALA A 37 -1.23 -9.86 9.91
C ALA A 37 -1.79 -9.95 8.49
N LEU A 38 -2.91 -9.28 8.27
CA LEU A 38 -3.40 -8.97 6.92
C LEU A 38 -3.35 -7.46 6.64
N CYS A 39 -2.99 -7.10 5.41
CA CYS A 39 -3.21 -5.76 4.88
C CYS A 39 -4.60 -5.72 4.26
N MET A 40 -5.51 -4.95 4.85
CA MET A 40 -6.93 -4.91 4.49
C MET A 40 -7.21 -3.93 3.35
N ARG A 41 -8.16 -4.30 2.50
CA ARG A 41 -8.58 -3.55 1.32
C ARG A 41 -10.10 -3.63 1.13
N ALA A 42 -10.63 -2.72 0.30
CA ALA A 42 -12.06 -2.60 0.01
C ALA A 42 -12.72 -3.87 -0.55
N SER A 43 -11.94 -4.78 -1.10
CA SER A 43 -12.43 -6.09 -1.57
C SER A 43 -12.95 -6.98 -0.44
N GLN A 44 -12.50 -6.77 0.78
CA GLN A 44 -12.97 -7.48 1.98
C GLN A 44 -13.88 -6.57 2.82
N VAL A 45 -13.36 -5.44 3.27
CA VAL A 45 -14.14 -4.36 3.90
C VAL A 45 -13.49 -3.00 3.58
N GLY A 46 -14.34 -1.98 3.41
CA GLY A 46 -13.91 -0.61 3.08
C GLY A 46 -14.89 0.41 3.66
N ILE A 47 -14.74 1.68 3.29
CA ILE A 47 -15.61 2.77 3.78
C ILE A 47 -17.08 2.62 3.35
N GLN A 48 -17.36 1.80 2.34
CA GLN A 48 -18.71 1.48 1.88
C GLN A 48 -19.36 0.34 2.68
N SER A 49 -18.59 -0.37 3.52
CA SER A 49 -19.08 -1.47 4.34
C SER A 49 -19.87 -0.94 5.55
N SER A 50 -20.80 -1.73 6.05
CA SER A 50 -21.48 -1.40 7.30
C SER A 50 -20.50 -1.44 8.48
N ALA A 51 -20.77 -0.67 9.54
CA ALA A 51 -19.96 -0.72 10.76
C ALA A 51 -19.93 -2.11 11.39
N GLU A 52 -21.02 -2.88 11.23
CA GLU A 52 -21.12 -4.25 11.71
C GLU A 52 -20.18 -5.18 10.93
N ASP A 53 -20.16 -5.08 9.59
CA ASP A 53 -19.25 -5.88 8.75
C ASP A 53 -17.78 -5.60 9.06
N VAL A 54 -17.43 -4.32 9.24
CA VAL A 54 -16.05 -3.92 9.59
C VAL A 54 -15.65 -4.47 10.97
N THR A 55 -16.55 -4.36 11.96
CA THR A 55 -16.32 -4.89 13.30
C THR A 55 -16.18 -6.40 13.28
N GLU A 56 -17.02 -7.09 12.51
CA GLU A 56 -16.96 -8.54 12.37
C GLU A 56 -15.65 -8.97 11.65
N ALA A 57 -15.21 -8.23 10.64
CA ALA A 57 -13.92 -8.50 10.00
C ALA A 57 -12.76 -8.40 11.01
N GLY A 58 -12.73 -7.36 11.85
CA GLY A 58 -11.75 -7.22 12.93
C GLY A 58 -11.77 -8.40 13.90
N ARG A 59 -12.95 -8.82 14.37
CA ARG A 59 -13.11 -9.99 15.24
C ARG A 59 -12.62 -11.29 14.63
N ARG A 60 -12.84 -11.49 13.33
CA ARG A 60 -12.37 -12.69 12.60
C ARG A 60 -10.85 -12.77 12.52
N LEU A 61 -10.16 -11.63 12.37
CA LEU A 61 -8.71 -11.56 12.41
C LEU A 61 -8.20 -11.85 13.83
N GLU A 62 -8.74 -11.16 14.83
CA GLU A 62 -8.37 -11.32 16.24
C GLU A 62 -8.53 -12.76 16.73
N ALA A 63 -9.64 -13.41 16.39
CA ALA A 63 -9.91 -14.80 16.73
C ALA A 63 -8.87 -15.80 16.19
N ARG A 64 -8.10 -15.39 15.18
CA ARG A 64 -7.00 -16.15 14.58
C ARG A 64 -5.61 -15.67 14.99
N GLY A 65 -5.53 -14.70 15.89
CA GLY A 65 -4.27 -14.08 16.30
C GLY A 65 -3.63 -13.20 15.24
N LEU A 66 -4.38 -12.82 14.20
CA LEU A 66 -3.92 -11.92 13.15
C LEU A 66 -4.22 -10.46 13.49
N ALA A 67 -3.28 -9.57 13.18
CA ALA A 67 -3.50 -8.13 13.24
C ALA A 67 -3.91 -7.56 11.87
N CYS A 68 -4.53 -6.39 11.85
CA CYS A 68 -4.59 -5.56 10.64
C CYS A 68 -3.30 -4.73 10.57
N SER A 69 -2.44 -5.00 9.60
CA SER A 69 -1.14 -4.31 9.47
C SER A 69 -1.26 -2.95 8.82
N MET A 70 -2.19 -2.82 7.88
CA MET A 70 -2.43 -1.61 7.11
C MET A 70 -3.83 -1.68 6.50
N VAL A 71 -4.48 -0.53 6.39
CA VAL A 71 -5.67 -0.34 5.56
C VAL A 71 -5.24 0.45 4.33
N THR A 72 -5.63 0.01 3.15
CA THR A 72 -5.51 0.86 1.97
C THR A 72 -6.71 1.78 1.93
N GLY A 73 -6.49 3.08 1.74
CA GLY A 73 -7.54 3.99 1.35
C GLY A 73 -8.31 3.36 0.20
N ASP A 74 -9.62 3.43 0.27
CA ASP A 74 -10.49 2.72 -0.66
C ASP A 74 -10.34 3.26 -2.08
N PHE A 75 -9.38 2.68 -2.76
CA PHE A 75 -9.24 2.90 -4.18
C PHE A 75 -9.91 1.74 -4.88
N PRO A 76 -11.12 1.95 -5.41
CA PRO A 76 -11.74 0.96 -6.31
C PRO A 76 -10.93 0.80 -7.59
N ILE A 77 -9.70 1.28 -7.61
CA ILE A 77 -9.01 1.66 -8.78
C ILE A 77 -7.83 0.75 -8.96
N PRO A 78 -7.70 0.14 -10.13
CA PRO A 78 -6.59 -0.75 -10.46
C PRO A 78 -5.23 -0.08 -10.27
N GLU A 79 -5.17 1.23 -10.33
CA GLU A 79 -3.95 2.03 -10.37
C GLU A 79 -4.18 3.34 -9.62
N ASN A 80 -3.14 4.13 -9.38
CA ASN A 80 -3.27 5.48 -8.86
C ASN A 80 -4.11 6.35 -9.82
N SER A 81 -5.41 6.20 -9.80
CA SER A 81 -6.29 7.01 -10.64
C SER A 81 -6.35 8.44 -10.13
N GLU A 82 -6.98 9.28 -10.93
CA GLU A 82 -7.26 10.67 -10.57
C GLU A 82 -8.12 10.80 -9.30
N GLU A 83 -8.87 9.76 -8.95
CA GLU A 83 -9.68 9.71 -7.72
C GLU A 83 -8.86 9.33 -6.47
N GLY A 84 -7.67 8.77 -6.64
CA GLY A 84 -6.82 8.31 -5.53
C GLY A 84 -6.62 9.34 -4.42
N PRO A 85 -6.33 10.62 -4.72
CA PRO A 85 -6.17 11.66 -3.70
C PRO A 85 -7.45 12.08 -2.96
N GLN A 86 -8.64 11.61 -3.37
CA GLN A 86 -9.90 11.98 -2.69
C GLN A 86 -9.92 11.54 -1.23
N ALA A 87 -9.24 10.43 -0.90
CA ALA A 87 -9.10 9.98 0.48
C ALA A 87 -8.44 11.05 1.38
N LEU A 88 -7.47 11.81 0.87
CA LEU A 88 -6.83 12.90 1.61
C LEU A 88 -7.79 14.07 1.85
N ARG A 89 -8.73 14.31 0.96
CA ARG A 89 -9.68 15.43 1.07
C ARG A 89 -10.84 15.13 2.02
N ASN A 90 -11.04 13.85 2.36
CA ASN A 90 -12.04 13.38 3.31
C ASN A 90 -11.52 12.14 4.03
N ILE A 91 -10.52 12.33 4.90
CA ILE A 91 -9.80 11.22 5.55
C ILE A 91 -10.61 10.55 6.67
N GLY A 92 -11.54 11.26 7.30
CA GLY A 92 -12.30 10.77 8.47
C GLY A 92 -12.84 9.35 8.32
N PRO A 93 -13.62 9.00 7.27
CA PRO A 93 -14.15 7.65 7.09
C PRO A 93 -13.08 6.55 7.03
N TYR A 94 -11.90 6.85 6.48
CA TYR A 94 -10.79 5.90 6.42
C TYR A 94 -10.10 5.74 7.77
N LEU A 95 -10.06 6.82 8.57
CA LEU A 95 -9.56 6.75 9.94
C LEU A 95 -10.52 5.95 10.83
N ASP A 96 -11.84 6.09 10.63
CA ASP A 96 -12.85 5.29 11.32
C ASP A 96 -12.70 3.79 10.99
N LEU A 97 -12.55 3.47 9.72
CA LEU A 97 -12.27 2.10 9.24
C LEU A 97 -11.02 1.52 9.89
N ALA A 98 -9.90 2.26 9.84
CA ALA A 98 -8.64 1.83 10.44
C ALA A 98 -8.77 1.61 11.96
N SER A 99 -9.42 2.55 12.66
CA SER A 99 -9.65 2.45 14.10
C SER A 99 -10.49 1.22 14.47
N THR A 100 -11.57 0.96 13.72
CA THR A 100 -12.45 -0.20 13.95
C THR A 100 -11.72 -1.53 13.73
N LEU A 101 -10.79 -1.58 12.77
CA LEU A 101 -9.95 -2.75 12.51
C LEU A 101 -8.74 -2.85 13.44
N GLY A 102 -8.58 -1.94 14.41
CA GLY A 102 -7.41 -1.89 15.28
C GLY A 102 -6.10 -1.60 14.54
N CYS A 103 -6.17 -0.93 13.40
CA CYS A 103 -5.05 -0.64 12.52
C CYS A 103 -4.51 0.77 12.76
N ASN A 104 -3.20 0.91 12.80
CA ASN A 104 -2.53 2.21 12.99
C ASN A 104 -1.78 2.71 11.76
N LEU A 105 -2.00 2.12 10.58
CA LEU A 105 -1.38 2.53 9.32
C LEU A 105 -2.41 2.57 8.21
N LEU A 106 -2.54 3.71 7.56
CA LEU A 106 -3.40 3.93 6.41
C LEU A 106 -2.57 4.32 5.20
N ARG A 107 -2.70 3.57 4.11
CA ARG A 107 -2.13 3.94 2.82
C ARG A 107 -2.99 5.00 2.14
N ILE A 108 -2.33 6.05 1.64
CA ILE A 108 -2.95 7.15 0.89
C ILE A 108 -2.29 7.31 -0.49
N CYS A 109 -2.85 8.15 -1.35
CA CYS A 109 -2.32 8.46 -2.66
C CYS A 109 -2.19 9.97 -2.86
N MET A 110 -1.10 10.39 -3.52
CA MET A 110 -0.81 11.79 -3.88
C MET A 110 -0.33 11.84 -5.33
N LYS A 111 -0.88 12.74 -6.13
CA LYS A 111 -0.56 12.86 -7.56
C LYS A 111 -0.07 14.25 -7.95
N GLU A 112 -0.48 15.28 -7.26
CA GLU A 112 -0.17 16.66 -7.60
C GLU A 112 0.32 17.47 -6.39
N GLU A 113 0.96 18.60 -6.62
CA GLU A 113 1.48 19.48 -5.58
C GLU A 113 0.43 19.89 -4.54
N ALA A 114 -0.79 20.10 -4.98
CA ALA A 114 -1.90 20.47 -4.10
C ALA A 114 -2.20 19.38 -3.06
N ASP A 115 -1.88 18.12 -3.33
CA ASP A 115 -2.08 17.01 -2.39
C ASP A 115 -1.18 17.11 -1.15
N ILE A 116 -0.06 17.85 -1.23
CA ILE A 116 0.88 18.03 -0.11
C ILE A 116 0.19 18.74 1.07
N GLU A 117 -0.57 19.77 0.79
CA GLU A 117 -1.31 20.49 1.85
C GLU A 117 -2.43 19.62 2.43
N TRP A 118 -3.11 18.85 1.60
CA TRP A 118 -4.11 17.88 2.07
C TRP A 118 -3.46 16.77 2.91
N ALA A 119 -2.27 16.29 2.52
CA ALA A 119 -1.53 15.30 3.30
C ALA A 119 -1.14 15.82 4.70
N ARG A 120 -0.74 17.10 4.82
CA ARG A 120 -0.49 17.73 6.13
C ARG A 120 -1.73 17.71 7.02
N ARG A 121 -2.87 18.21 6.48
CA ARG A 121 -4.14 18.27 7.23
C ARG A 121 -4.60 16.87 7.65
N SER A 122 -4.57 15.93 6.71
CA SER A 122 -4.94 14.55 6.99
C SER A 122 -4.02 13.88 8.00
N ALA A 123 -2.71 14.18 7.96
CA ALA A 123 -1.77 13.66 8.95
C ALA A 123 -2.02 14.26 10.35
N ASP A 124 -2.37 15.54 10.44
CA ASP A 124 -2.74 16.18 11.70
C ASP A 124 -4.00 15.53 12.30
N GLU A 125 -5.05 15.28 11.49
CA GLU A 125 -6.28 14.60 11.91
C GLU A 125 -5.99 13.11 12.30
N ALA A 126 -5.15 12.42 11.54
CA ALA A 126 -4.77 11.05 11.83
C ALA A 126 -3.95 10.92 13.14
N ALA A 127 -3.13 11.92 13.46
CA ALA A 127 -2.34 11.96 14.70
C ALA A 127 -3.23 11.93 15.95
N GLU A 128 -4.39 12.59 15.94
CA GLU A 128 -5.37 12.57 17.04
C GLU A 128 -5.84 11.15 17.38
N ARG A 129 -5.84 10.27 16.38
CA ARG A 129 -6.23 8.85 16.49
C ARG A 129 -5.03 7.91 16.57
N LYS A 130 -3.80 8.43 16.65
CA LYS A 130 -2.54 7.67 16.66
C LYS A 130 -2.37 6.79 15.41
N ILE A 131 -2.90 7.25 14.28
CA ILE A 131 -2.79 6.60 12.97
C ILE A 131 -1.70 7.30 12.17
N ARG A 132 -0.88 6.49 11.50
CA ARG A 132 0.13 6.94 10.55
C ARG A 132 -0.42 6.88 9.14
N LEU A 133 -0.04 7.83 8.32
CA LEU A 133 -0.33 7.83 6.89
C LEU A 133 0.94 7.48 6.10
N ALA A 134 0.81 6.67 5.07
CA ALA A 134 1.93 6.35 4.21
C ALA A 134 1.53 6.35 2.73
N HIS A 135 2.41 6.89 1.88
CA HIS A 135 2.31 6.73 0.43
C HIS A 135 3.22 5.58 -0.02
N GLN A 136 2.74 4.74 -0.91
CA GLN A 136 3.55 3.68 -1.51
C GLN A 136 4.46 4.26 -2.60
N CYS A 137 5.73 3.83 -2.69
CA CYS A 137 6.50 4.04 -3.91
C CYS A 137 5.69 3.44 -5.08
N HIS A 138 5.22 4.28 -5.98
CA HIS A 138 4.23 3.84 -6.98
C HIS A 138 4.29 4.69 -8.25
N THR A 139 4.05 4.03 -9.38
CA THR A 139 3.94 4.66 -10.69
C THR A 139 2.85 5.74 -10.72
N ARG A 140 3.03 6.77 -11.55
CA ARG A 140 2.07 7.88 -11.75
C ARG A 140 1.66 8.59 -10.47
N SER A 141 2.62 8.83 -9.57
CA SER A 141 2.42 9.51 -8.31
C SER A 141 3.62 10.40 -7.94
N LEU A 142 3.47 11.23 -6.93
CA LEU A 142 4.58 12.03 -6.38
C LEU A 142 5.68 11.16 -5.74
N PHE A 143 5.44 9.85 -5.57
CA PHE A 143 6.38 8.88 -5.02
C PHE A 143 6.95 7.91 -6.08
N GLU A 144 7.01 8.36 -7.32
CA GLU A 144 7.56 7.58 -8.43
C GLU A 144 9.09 7.57 -8.43
N LEU A 145 9.71 8.69 -8.08
CA LEU A 145 11.16 8.87 -8.05
C LEU A 145 11.67 9.16 -6.65
N VAL A 146 12.85 8.61 -6.32
CA VAL A 146 13.44 8.69 -4.97
C VAL A 146 13.59 10.13 -4.50
N ASP A 147 14.23 10.99 -5.29
CA ASP A 147 14.49 12.39 -4.90
C ASP A 147 13.18 13.16 -4.72
N ARG A 148 12.22 12.94 -5.62
CA ARG A 148 10.90 13.58 -5.50
C ARG A 148 10.14 13.11 -4.27
N SER A 149 10.19 11.82 -3.96
CA SER A 149 9.57 11.26 -2.76
C SER A 149 10.13 11.89 -1.48
N LEU A 150 11.46 12.04 -1.39
CA LEU A 150 12.12 12.68 -0.25
C LEU A 150 11.73 14.16 -0.12
N GLU A 151 11.66 14.87 -1.24
CA GLU A 151 11.22 16.26 -1.25
C GLU A 151 9.76 16.39 -0.74
N VAL A 152 8.86 15.53 -1.19
CA VAL A 152 7.45 15.50 -0.74
C VAL A 152 7.37 15.18 0.76
N LEU A 153 8.10 14.17 1.22
CA LEU A 153 8.17 13.81 2.65
C LEU A 153 8.64 14.99 3.50
N HIS A 154 9.68 15.70 3.03
CA HIS A 154 10.19 16.90 3.69
C HIS A 154 9.16 18.04 3.68
N GLN A 155 8.46 18.23 2.58
CA GLN A 155 7.42 19.26 2.48
C GLN A 155 6.22 18.94 3.36
N VAL A 156 5.75 17.70 3.42
CA VAL A 156 4.65 17.29 4.34
C VAL A 156 5.07 17.52 5.79
N ASN A 157 6.29 17.13 6.16
CA ASN A 157 6.91 17.38 7.45
C ASN A 157 5.99 17.04 8.64
N ARG A 158 5.52 15.81 8.70
CA ARG A 158 4.73 15.28 9.82
C ARG A 158 5.32 13.94 10.28
N PRO A 159 5.51 13.73 11.61
CA PRO A 159 6.16 12.52 12.12
C PRO A 159 5.34 11.24 11.90
N ASN A 160 4.03 11.38 11.69
CA ASN A 160 3.12 10.29 11.39
C ASN A 160 2.82 10.16 9.89
N PHE A 161 3.60 10.83 9.02
CA PHE A 161 3.54 10.69 7.57
C PHE A 161 4.84 10.09 7.04
N GLY A 162 4.73 9.02 6.25
CA GLY A 162 5.88 8.30 5.74
C GLY A 162 5.58 7.59 4.42
N LEU A 163 6.37 6.57 4.14
CA LEU A 163 6.23 5.79 2.92
C LEU A 163 6.14 4.27 3.16
N ILE A 164 5.59 3.60 2.18
CA ILE A 164 5.65 2.16 1.98
C ILE A 164 6.72 1.93 0.92
N TYR A 165 7.84 1.37 1.33
CA TYR A 165 8.93 1.06 0.43
C TYR A 165 8.55 -0.12 -0.46
N GLU A 166 8.69 0.04 -1.77
CA GLU A 166 8.40 -1.00 -2.75
C GLU A 166 9.45 -1.00 -3.87
N PRO A 167 10.46 -1.88 -3.80
CA PRO A 167 11.54 -1.95 -4.78
C PRO A 167 11.05 -2.21 -6.20
N ALA A 168 10.01 -3.05 -6.35
CA ALA A 168 9.46 -3.38 -7.66
C ALA A 168 8.93 -2.17 -8.42
N ASN A 169 8.21 -1.28 -7.75
CA ASN A 169 7.72 -0.06 -8.40
C ASN A 169 8.86 0.94 -8.68
N LEU A 170 9.87 1.02 -7.81
CA LEU A 170 11.04 1.86 -8.06
C LEU A 170 11.79 1.40 -9.32
N GLU A 171 11.98 0.09 -9.51
CA GLU A 171 12.59 -0.44 -10.74
C GLU A 171 11.76 -0.12 -11.99
N LEU A 172 10.43 -0.30 -11.95
CA LEU A 172 9.54 0.06 -13.05
C LEU A 172 9.70 1.53 -13.45
N CYS A 173 9.86 2.41 -12.47
CA CYS A 173 10.07 3.84 -12.69
C CYS A 173 11.52 4.18 -13.10
N GLY A 174 12.44 3.21 -13.08
CA GLY A 174 13.86 3.41 -13.42
C GLY A 174 14.68 4.00 -12.28
N GLY A 175 14.14 3.97 -11.04
CA GLY A 175 14.83 4.38 -9.84
C GLY A 175 15.71 3.26 -9.26
N ASP A 176 16.73 3.67 -8.50
CA ASP A 176 17.49 2.75 -7.66
C ASP A 176 16.64 2.31 -6.46
N PHE A 177 16.80 1.05 -6.06
CA PHE A 177 16.12 0.46 -4.90
C PHE A 177 17.08 -0.30 -3.98
N GLY A 178 18.38 -0.11 -4.16
CA GLY A 178 19.41 -0.77 -3.37
C GLY A 178 19.67 -0.12 -2.00
N PRO A 179 20.77 -0.53 -1.34
CA PRO A 179 21.09 -0.11 0.03
C PRO A 179 21.18 1.40 0.23
N GLU A 180 21.64 2.15 -0.77
CA GLU A 180 21.72 3.62 -0.68
C GLU A 180 20.32 4.25 -0.62
N THR A 181 19.41 3.81 -1.48
CA THR A 181 18.01 4.27 -1.47
C THR A 181 17.31 3.87 -0.17
N ILE A 182 17.53 2.65 0.31
CA ILE A 182 17.00 2.20 1.59
C ILE A 182 17.50 3.10 2.74
N ALA A 183 18.80 3.39 2.78
CA ALA A 183 19.38 4.24 3.81
C ALA A 183 18.77 5.66 3.81
N ARG A 184 18.54 6.23 2.63
CA ARG A 184 17.90 7.55 2.46
C ARG A 184 16.44 7.55 2.92
N PHE A 185 15.71 6.49 2.65
CA PHE A 185 14.31 6.35 3.01
C PHE A 185 14.07 5.86 4.44
N ALA A 186 15.07 5.24 5.09
CA ALA A 186 14.93 4.56 6.38
C ALA A 186 14.18 5.36 7.47
N PRO A 187 14.40 6.69 7.62
CA PRO A 187 13.66 7.48 8.61
C PRO A 187 12.15 7.59 8.34
N HIS A 188 11.73 7.28 7.12
CA HIS A 188 10.38 7.48 6.64
C HIS A 188 9.64 6.17 6.32
N ILE A 189 10.32 5.02 6.35
CA ILE A 189 9.71 3.73 6.02
C ILE A 189 8.80 3.28 7.16
N PHE A 190 7.51 3.16 6.88
CA PHE A 190 6.51 2.62 7.81
C PHE A 190 6.11 1.19 7.51
N ASN A 191 6.26 0.78 6.27
CA ASN A 191 5.99 -0.57 5.79
C ASN A 191 6.83 -0.88 4.55
N VAL A 192 7.02 -2.16 4.28
CA VAL A 192 7.70 -2.65 3.06
C VAL A 192 6.72 -3.54 2.31
N TYR A 193 6.60 -3.31 1.02
CA TYR A 193 5.79 -4.12 0.12
C TYR A 193 6.71 -4.90 -0.81
N LEU A 194 6.55 -6.22 -0.82
CA LEU A 194 7.37 -7.10 -1.66
C LEU A 194 6.51 -7.75 -2.73
N GLN A 195 6.94 -7.60 -3.95
CA GLN A 195 6.47 -8.35 -5.11
C GLN A 195 7.65 -8.59 -6.04
N ASN A 196 7.53 -9.52 -6.96
CA ASN A 196 8.58 -9.85 -7.90
C ASN A 196 8.06 -9.74 -9.34
N HIS A 197 8.90 -9.20 -10.21
CA HIS A 197 8.65 -9.13 -11.64
C HIS A 197 9.97 -9.12 -12.40
N ARG A 198 9.90 -9.38 -13.68
CA ARG A 198 11.01 -9.25 -14.61
C ARG A 198 10.65 -8.25 -15.70
N LEU A 199 11.49 -7.24 -15.91
CA LEU A 199 11.29 -6.30 -17.01
C LEU A 199 11.31 -7.02 -18.35
N ASN A 200 10.27 -6.83 -19.14
CA ASN A 200 10.11 -7.42 -20.47
C ASN A 200 9.28 -6.48 -21.34
N PRO A 201 9.86 -5.84 -22.37
CA PRO A 201 9.11 -4.94 -23.25
C PRO A 201 7.92 -5.59 -23.95
N GLN A 202 7.90 -6.93 -24.06
CA GLN A 202 6.82 -7.73 -24.63
C GLN A 202 6.07 -8.54 -23.55
N GLY A 203 6.23 -8.16 -22.29
CA GLY A 203 5.65 -8.86 -21.14
C GLY A 203 4.13 -8.86 -21.13
N ALA A 204 3.56 -9.79 -20.39
CA ALA A 204 2.12 -9.95 -20.23
C ALA A 204 1.43 -8.74 -19.57
N SER A 205 2.19 -7.91 -18.89
CA SER A 205 1.71 -6.72 -18.17
C SER A 205 2.43 -5.46 -18.68
N THR A 206 1.73 -4.33 -18.65
CA THR A 206 2.29 -3.01 -18.94
C THR A 206 1.75 -2.01 -17.93
N LEU A 207 2.67 -1.19 -17.37
CA LEU A 207 2.31 -0.05 -16.53
C LEU A 207 2.85 1.24 -17.12
N GLU A 208 2.05 2.28 -17.06
CA GLU A 208 2.47 3.63 -17.42
C GLU A 208 3.19 4.28 -16.24
N THR A 209 4.32 4.91 -16.52
CA THR A 209 5.09 5.71 -15.56
C THR A 209 5.25 7.12 -16.12
N TRP A 210 5.38 8.12 -15.25
CA TRP A 210 5.73 9.47 -15.70
C TRP A 210 7.20 9.56 -16.15
N ALA A 211 8.07 8.81 -15.48
CA ALA A 211 9.52 8.85 -15.74
C ALA A 211 9.93 8.15 -17.04
N ARG A 212 9.24 7.07 -17.45
CA ARG A 212 9.66 6.20 -18.56
C ARG A 212 8.58 5.92 -19.60
N GLY A 213 7.35 6.45 -19.40
CA GLY A 213 6.19 6.05 -20.21
C GLY A 213 5.75 4.61 -19.90
N ASN A 214 5.33 3.88 -20.92
CA ASN A 214 4.88 2.49 -20.77
C ASN A 214 6.06 1.54 -20.56
N VAL A 215 6.00 0.75 -19.50
CA VAL A 215 6.99 -0.26 -19.13
C VAL A 215 6.34 -1.64 -19.10
N GLY A 216 6.83 -2.53 -19.96
CA GLY A 216 6.39 -3.91 -20.05
C GLY A 216 7.13 -4.81 -19.04
N PHE A 217 6.44 -5.78 -18.44
CA PHE A 217 7.01 -6.72 -17.50
C PHE A 217 6.19 -8.01 -17.39
N ASP A 218 6.81 -9.05 -16.87
CA ASP A 218 6.16 -10.28 -16.46
C ASP A 218 6.16 -10.37 -14.93
N GLN A 219 4.99 -10.55 -14.32
CA GLN A 219 4.91 -10.84 -12.90
C GLN A 219 5.33 -12.29 -12.65
N ILE A 220 6.25 -12.51 -11.71
CA ILE A 220 6.78 -13.81 -11.37
C ILE A 220 6.65 -14.08 -9.87
N PRO A 221 6.67 -15.36 -9.44
CA PRO A 221 6.67 -15.71 -8.01
C PRO A 221 7.80 -15.01 -7.25
N ILE A 222 7.58 -14.69 -5.97
CA ILE A 222 8.56 -13.94 -5.18
C ILE A 222 9.91 -14.64 -5.02
N TRP A 223 9.91 -15.96 -5.09
CA TRP A 223 11.10 -16.80 -4.98
C TRP A 223 11.79 -17.11 -6.32
N GLU A 224 11.21 -16.67 -7.43
CA GLU A 224 11.78 -16.96 -8.76
C GLU A 224 12.96 -16.04 -9.05
N ALA A 225 14.07 -16.62 -9.50
CA ALA A 225 15.27 -15.88 -9.86
C ALA A 225 15.08 -15.05 -11.16
N GLY A 226 15.88 -14.00 -11.29
CA GLY A 226 15.91 -13.14 -12.47
C GLY A 226 14.87 -12.03 -12.49
N GLY A 227 14.26 -11.74 -11.37
CA GLY A 227 13.46 -10.55 -11.11
C GLY A 227 14.18 -9.54 -10.23
N ILE A 228 13.42 -8.91 -9.33
CA ILE A 228 13.92 -7.94 -8.35
C ILE A 228 14.94 -8.60 -7.42
N ASP A 229 16.08 -7.98 -7.25
CA ASP A 229 17.01 -8.36 -6.18
C ASP A 229 16.47 -7.87 -4.83
N LEU A 230 15.94 -8.81 -4.04
CA LEU A 230 15.38 -8.54 -2.72
C LEU A 230 16.39 -8.77 -1.57
N GLU A 231 17.61 -9.22 -1.87
CA GLU A 231 18.62 -9.48 -0.82
C GLU A 231 18.96 -8.23 0.01
N PRO A 232 19.03 -7.01 -0.56
CA PRO A 232 19.30 -5.80 0.20
C PRO A 232 18.11 -5.30 1.04
N VAL A 233 16.90 -5.79 0.83
CA VAL A 233 15.65 -5.32 1.43
C VAL A 233 15.34 -6.09 2.71
#